data_9aa0cf34d865a08f19bce1ce1b441e33
#
_entry.id   9aa0cf34d865a08f19bce1ce1b441e33
#
_cell.length_a   1.000
_cell.length_b   1.000
_cell.length_c   1.000
_cell.angle_alpha   90.00
_cell.angle_beta   90.00
_cell.angle_gamma   90.00
#
_symmetry.space_group_name_H-M   'P 1'
#
loop_
_entity.id
_entity.type
_entity.pdbx_description
1 polymer ?
#
loop_
_entity_poly.entity_id
_entity_poly.type
_entity_poly.pdbx_seq_one_letter_code
_entity_poly.pdbx_strand_id
1 'polypeptide(L)'
;MREYGYESLSYGMSMTGAVYMQKLEDRVVELASGGVSYFKFDGLFGHLNIRDFELQGRGTAAMPQLGLEGFSSNDERLNDSRYDELKIYYLTAGTERLMKIFNRLGEVNPDIFIAITNGAYLSPWWLQYVDVVWLINAGDAAKGNNRNGELVYRDNVYHQIWKEENTKFPMNSVFNHEPKKTGPDETPEAFRDYLYMNLSRGTGFIELYIKTEKLSYSDWDILADGLKWAQKVFPLFHNVRMHGGSPRDNEVYGYSAWNKTQGYLSFHNPSEKEQTYNVMLDRSLGLLPETDMVYHVSSPLGSVGSRVKASYRYGDMLSLTLKPGEITVLDFTNLASSFSSLGNEGISSICD
;
A
#
# COMPACT_ATOMS: atom_id res chain seq x y z
N MET A 1 27.59 -19.03 -1.45
CA MET A 1 26.30 -19.77 -1.45
C MET A 1 26.35 -21.04 -2.29
N ARG A 2 26.95 -21.02 -3.48
CA ARG A 2 27.15 -22.27 -4.27
C ARG A 2 27.99 -23.32 -3.53
N GLU A 3 28.94 -22.90 -2.72
CA GLU A 3 29.75 -23.78 -1.85
C GLU A 3 28.89 -24.59 -0.86
N TYR A 4 27.67 -24.15 -0.59
CA TYR A 4 26.73 -24.84 0.31
C TYR A 4 25.68 -25.65 -0.43
N GLY A 5 25.78 -25.80 -1.75
CA GLY A 5 24.87 -26.61 -2.56
C GLY A 5 23.50 -25.96 -2.83
N TYR A 6 23.38 -24.62 -2.66
CA TYR A 6 22.13 -23.93 -2.97
C TYR A 6 21.98 -23.72 -4.48
N GLU A 7 20.77 -23.94 -4.95
CA GLU A 7 20.38 -23.65 -6.32
C GLU A 7 20.25 -22.15 -6.52
N SER A 8 21.04 -21.59 -7.42
CA SER A 8 21.13 -20.16 -7.65
C SER A 8 20.78 -19.79 -9.08
N LEU A 9 20.14 -18.62 -9.22
CA LEU A 9 19.94 -17.90 -10.49
C LEU A 9 21.11 -16.98 -10.77
N SER A 10 21.06 -16.23 -11.88
CA SER A 10 22.09 -15.25 -12.24
C SER A 10 22.26 -14.15 -11.17
N TYR A 11 21.18 -13.77 -10.48
CA TYR A 11 21.18 -12.74 -9.43
C TYR A 11 20.32 -13.07 -8.21
N GLY A 12 20.01 -14.34 -7.98
CA GLY A 12 19.22 -14.74 -6.83
C GLY A 12 19.28 -16.22 -6.57
N MET A 13 18.36 -16.69 -5.75
CA MET A 13 18.15 -18.08 -5.44
C MET A 13 16.91 -18.62 -6.14
N SER A 14 16.95 -19.90 -6.52
CA SER A 14 15.84 -20.53 -7.20
C SER A 14 14.71 -20.86 -6.24
N MET A 15 13.51 -20.38 -6.52
CA MET A 15 12.29 -20.76 -5.79
C MET A 15 11.85 -22.22 -6.08
N THR A 16 12.38 -22.83 -7.14
CA THR A 16 12.19 -24.26 -7.42
C THR A 16 13.31 -25.13 -6.84
N GLY A 17 14.37 -24.52 -6.34
CA GLY A 17 15.49 -25.21 -5.71
C GLY A 17 15.10 -25.88 -4.39
N ALA A 18 15.19 -27.21 -4.33
CA ALA A 18 14.74 -27.97 -3.15
C ALA A 18 15.58 -27.63 -1.93
N VAL A 19 16.92 -27.53 -2.11
CA VAL A 19 17.85 -27.26 -0.99
C VAL A 19 17.69 -25.84 -0.48
N TYR A 20 17.62 -24.85 -1.39
CA TYR A 20 17.43 -23.45 -1.00
C TYR A 20 16.11 -23.22 -0.30
N MET A 21 15.01 -23.69 -0.90
CA MET A 21 13.67 -23.44 -0.35
C MET A 21 13.45 -24.15 0.99
N GLN A 22 14.04 -25.34 1.18
CA GLN A 22 14.01 -25.99 2.50
C GLN A 22 14.78 -25.16 3.53
N LYS A 23 15.95 -24.64 3.16
CA LYS A 23 16.75 -23.82 4.07
C LYS A 23 16.08 -22.48 4.38
N LEU A 24 15.38 -21.90 3.41
CA LEU A 24 14.55 -20.71 3.63
C LEU A 24 13.43 -21.02 4.63
N GLU A 25 12.68 -22.09 4.42
CA GLU A 25 11.62 -22.54 5.34
C GLU A 25 12.15 -22.71 6.76
N ASP A 26 13.23 -23.52 6.94
CA ASP A 26 13.84 -23.76 8.25
C ASP A 26 14.19 -22.43 8.95
N ARG A 27 14.80 -21.51 8.21
CA ARG A 27 15.28 -20.25 8.79
C ARG A 27 14.15 -19.31 9.17
N VAL A 28 13.13 -19.12 8.34
CA VAL A 28 12.03 -18.22 8.67
C VAL A 28 11.16 -18.79 9.79
N VAL A 29 10.97 -20.12 9.85
CA VAL A 29 10.27 -20.80 10.93
C VAL A 29 11.05 -20.65 12.26
N GLU A 30 12.37 -20.84 12.24
CA GLU A 30 13.23 -20.57 13.40
C GLU A 30 13.07 -19.14 13.93
N LEU A 31 13.11 -18.17 13.03
CA LEU A 31 12.95 -16.74 13.38
C LEU A 31 11.56 -16.44 13.94
N ALA A 32 10.51 -16.97 13.31
CA ALA A 32 9.13 -16.81 13.78
C ALA A 32 8.94 -17.44 15.17
N SER A 33 9.49 -18.63 15.38
CA SER A 33 9.48 -19.31 16.70
C SER A 33 10.27 -18.52 17.77
N GLY A 34 11.27 -17.74 17.33
CA GLY A 34 12.04 -16.83 18.18
C GLY A 34 11.35 -15.46 18.42
N GLY A 35 10.13 -15.25 17.91
CA GLY A 35 9.33 -14.05 18.16
C GLY A 35 9.37 -13.01 17.05
N VAL A 36 9.96 -13.29 15.89
CA VAL A 36 9.85 -12.41 14.72
C VAL A 36 8.44 -12.50 14.16
N SER A 37 7.73 -11.38 14.11
CA SER A 37 6.32 -11.28 13.69
C SER A 37 6.11 -10.55 12.37
N TYR A 38 7.15 -10.09 11.70
CA TYR A 38 7.08 -9.43 10.40
C TYR A 38 8.12 -10.00 9.45
N PHE A 39 7.68 -10.40 8.25
CA PHE A 39 8.55 -10.84 7.16
C PHE A 39 8.21 -10.10 5.87
N LYS A 40 9.24 -9.55 5.24
CA LYS A 40 9.17 -9.01 3.88
C LYS A 40 9.94 -9.93 2.95
N PHE A 41 9.23 -10.57 2.03
CA PHE A 41 9.84 -11.39 0.98
C PHE A 41 10.00 -10.54 -0.28
N ASP A 42 11.24 -10.26 -0.62
CA ASP A 42 11.60 -9.40 -1.74
C ASP A 42 12.20 -10.19 -2.91
N GLY A 43 12.05 -9.66 -4.12
CA GLY A 43 12.59 -10.27 -5.33
C GLY A 43 11.94 -11.58 -5.74
N LEU A 44 10.76 -11.87 -5.22
CA LEU A 44 9.97 -13.04 -5.60
C LEU A 44 9.57 -12.93 -7.07
N PHE A 45 9.84 -13.98 -7.85
CA PHE A 45 9.56 -14.02 -9.30
C PHE A 45 10.12 -12.83 -10.07
N GLY A 46 11.15 -12.23 -9.59
CA GLY A 46 11.82 -10.95 -9.90
C GLY A 46 11.54 -10.33 -11.25
N HIS A 47 11.77 -11.01 -12.29
CA HIS A 47 11.21 -10.70 -13.59
C HIS A 47 10.55 -11.98 -14.06
N LEU A 48 9.25 -11.99 -14.22
CA LEU A 48 8.49 -13.11 -14.78
C LEU A 48 8.93 -13.45 -16.21
N ASN A 49 10.14 -13.10 -16.50
CA ASN A 49 10.82 -13.38 -17.74
C ASN A 49 11.71 -14.60 -17.51
N ILE A 50 11.36 -15.71 -18.10
CA ILE A 50 12.16 -16.93 -18.02
C ILE A 50 13.61 -16.74 -18.46
N ARG A 51 13.91 -15.67 -19.20
CA ARG A 51 15.28 -15.30 -19.58
C ARG A 51 16.15 -15.01 -18.38
N ASP A 52 15.56 -14.49 -17.32
CA ASP A 52 16.23 -14.14 -16.08
C ASP A 52 16.32 -15.33 -15.14
N PHE A 53 15.59 -16.41 -15.43
CA PHE A 53 15.57 -17.61 -14.64
C PHE A 53 16.60 -18.65 -15.15
N GLU A 54 16.50 -19.79 -14.68
CA GLU A 54 17.34 -20.96 -14.66
C GLU A 54 17.80 -21.48 -16.03
N LEU A 55 17.36 -20.87 -17.11
CA LEU A 55 17.80 -21.22 -18.45
C LEU A 55 19.30 -20.99 -18.67
N GLN A 56 19.95 -20.24 -17.79
CA GLN A 56 21.40 -20.10 -17.80
C GLN A 56 22.15 -21.26 -17.11
N GLY A 57 21.44 -22.34 -16.79
CA GLY A 57 22.04 -23.62 -16.41
C GLY A 57 22.89 -23.60 -15.15
N ARG A 58 22.57 -22.74 -14.17
CA ARG A 58 23.38 -22.63 -12.98
C ARG A 58 22.66 -23.11 -11.73
N GLY A 59 22.75 -24.41 -11.49
CA GLY A 59 22.52 -24.95 -10.16
C GLY A 59 21.09 -25.28 -9.81
N THR A 60 20.21 -25.48 -10.80
CA THR A 60 18.89 -25.96 -10.51
C THR A 60 18.73 -27.43 -10.92
N ALA A 61 18.44 -28.24 -9.94
CA ALA A 61 18.17 -29.64 -10.17
C ALA A 61 16.92 -29.88 -11.07
N ALA A 62 16.11 -28.85 -11.28
CA ALA A 62 14.89 -28.96 -12.08
C ALA A 62 15.14 -28.81 -13.59
N MET A 63 16.24 -28.16 -14.01
CA MET A 63 16.43 -27.73 -15.39
C MET A 63 17.53 -28.43 -16.21
N PRO A 64 18.46 -29.22 -15.65
CA PRO A 64 19.57 -29.79 -16.43
C PRO A 64 19.14 -30.74 -17.53
N GLN A 65 17.92 -31.22 -17.49
CA GLN A 65 17.41 -32.23 -18.45
C GLN A 65 16.73 -31.62 -19.67
N LEU A 66 16.63 -30.29 -19.77
CA LEU A 66 15.85 -29.62 -20.81
C LEU A 66 16.67 -29.08 -21.97
N GLY A 67 17.99 -29.28 -21.94
CA GLY A 67 18.90 -28.87 -23.03
C GLY A 67 18.97 -27.35 -23.22
N LEU A 68 18.76 -26.59 -22.16
CA LEU A 68 18.75 -25.12 -22.17
C LEU A 68 20.06 -24.53 -21.65
N GLU A 69 20.99 -25.36 -21.26
CA GLU A 69 22.33 -24.95 -20.83
C GLU A 69 23.01 -24.17 -21.94
N GLY A 70 23.55 -23.03 -21.62
CA GLY A 70 24.29 -22.18 -22.52
C GLY A 70 23.47 -21.16 -23.32
N PHE A 71 22.16 -21.07 -23.09
CA PHE A 71 21.40 -19.96 -23.65
C PHE A 71 21.71 -18.67 -22.85
N SER A 72 21.97 -17.59 -23.59
CA SER A 72 22.06 -16.26 -22.96
C SER A 72 20.66 -15.78 -22.53
N SER A 73 20.63 -14.87 -21.58
CA SER A 73 19.36 -14.27 -21.13
C SER A 73 18.60 -13.52 -22.24
N ASN A 74 19.28 -13.16 -23.32
CA ASN A 74 18.71 -12.44 -24.45
C ASN A 74 18.48 -13.33 -25.69
N ASP A 75 18.59 -14.64 -25.53
CA ASP A 75 18.43 -15.56 -26.66
C ASP A 75 16.95 -15.57 -27.11
N GLU A 76 16.71 -15.23 -28.37
CA GLU A 76 15.37 -15.15 -28.96
C GLU A 76 14.63 -16.50 -28.90
N ARG A 77 15.35 -17.64 -28.87
CA ARG A 77 14.77 -18.96 -28.72
C ARG A 77 13.97 -19.11 -27.42
N LEU A 78 14.27 -18.29 -26.42
CA LEU A 78 13.51 -18.27 -25.15
C LEU A 78 12.07 -17.72 -25.30
N ASN A 79 11.76 -17.08 -26.42
CA ASN A 79 10.38 -16.67 -26.76
C ASN A 79 9.58 -17.79 -27.46
N ASP A 80 10.22 -18.88 -27.81
CA ASP A 80 9.55 -20.02 -28.44
C ASP A 80 8.54 -20.64 -27.48
N SER A 81 7.33 -20.91 -27.99
CA SER A 81 6.22 -21.50 -27.22
C SER A 81 6.54 -22.88 -26.64
N ARG A 82 7.56 -23.59 -27.17
CA ARG A 82 8.07 -24.84 -26.58
C ARG A 82 8.50 -24.68 -25.12
N TYR A 83 8.82 -23.48 -24.68
CA TYR A 83 9.25 -23.20 -23.31
C TYR A 83 8.12 -22.68 -22.40
N ASP A 84 6.91 -22.54 -22.91
CA ASP A 84 5.79 -22.03 -22.13
C ASP A 84 5.41 -22.99 -21.01
N GLU A 85 5.42 -24.28 -21.25
CA GLU A 85 5.17 -25.29 -20.23
C GLU A 85 6.21 -25.22 -19.10
N LEU A 86 7.47 -24.98 -19.45
CA LEU A 86 8.55 -24.78 -18.51
C LEU A 86 8.34 -23.54 -17.63
N LYS A 87 7.92 -22.43 -18.22
CA LYS A 87 7.58 -21.19 -17.50
C LYS A 87 6.47 -21.44 -16.49
N ILE A 88 5.42 -22.13 -16.92
CA ILE A 88 4.28 -22.49 -16.07
C ILE A 88 4.74 -23.39 -14.93
N TYR A 89 5.54 -24.42 -15.23
CA TYR A 89 6.10 -25.31 -14.21
C TYR A 89 6.90 -24.52 -13.14
N TYR A 90 7.81 -23.64 -13.57
CA TYR A 90 8.61 -22.85 -12.65
C TYR A 90 7.76 -21.98 -11.75
N LEU A 91 6.81 -21.24 -12.32
CA LEU A 91 5.91 -20.36 -11.58
C LEU A 91 5.04 -21.16 -10.61
N THR A 92 4.49 -22.26 -11.05
CA THR A 92 3.63 -23.12 -10.23
C THR A 92 4.41 -23.72 -9.07
N ALA A 93 5.52 -24.38 -9.35
CA ALA A 93 6.31 -25.06 -8.32
C ALA A 93 6.92 -24.08 -7.31
N GLY A 94 7.39 -22.92 -7.76
CA GLY A 94 7.91 -21.87 -6.89
C GLY A 94 6.81 -21.28 -6.00
N THR A 95 5.64 -21.01 -6.59
CA THR A 95 4.48 -20.51 -5.86
C THR A 95 4.00 -21.49 -4.79
N GLU A 96 3.85 -22.76 -5.12
CA GLU A 96 3.42 -23.80 -4.17
C GLU A 96 4.37 -23.91 -2.97
N ARG A 97 5.68 -23.87 -3.22
CA ARG A 97 6.68 -23.91 -2.15
C ARG A 97 6.61 -22.69 -1.26
N LEU A 98 6.45 -21.50 -1.86
CA LEU A 98 6.30 -20.26 -1.11
C LEU A 98 5.06 -20.26 -0.23
N MET A 99 3.91 -20.67 -0.78
CA MET A 99 2.66 -20.80 -0.02
C MET A 99 2.77 -21.77 1.15
N LYS A 100 3.48 -22.89 0.95
CA LYS A 100 3.76 -23.82 2.04
C LYS A 100 4.53 -23.14 3.17
N ILE A 101 5.52 -22.30 2.84
CA ILE A 101 6.27 -21.51 3.83
C ILE A 101 5.34 -20.55 4.57
N PHE A 102 4.50 -19.81 3.85
CA PHE A 102 3.55 -18.87 4.46
C PHE A 102 2.56 -19.56 5.40
N ASN A 103 2.00 -20.69 4.98
CA ASN A 103 1.14 -21.50 5.85
C ASN A 103 1.90 -21.97 7.11
N ARG A 104 3.13 -22.41 6.94
CA ARG A 104 3.96 -22.84 8.08
C ARG A 104 4.27 -21.69 9.06
N LEU A 105 4.47 -20.48 8.54
CA LEU A 105 4.65 -19.28 9.38
C LEU A 105 3.36 -18.99 10.17
N GLY A 106 2.18 -19.04 9.53
CA GLY A 106 0.89 -18.87 10.20
C GLY A 106 0.58 -19.93 11.26
N GLU A 107 1.04 -21.19 11.06
CA GLU A 107 0.93 -22.23 12.09
C GLU A 107 1.79 -21.93 13.31
N VAL A 108 2.97 -21.33 13.12
CA VAL A 108 3.88 -20.94 14.22
C VAL A 108 3.38 -19.71 14.96
N ASN A 109 2.88 -18.73 14.22
CA ASN A 109 2.36 -17.49 14.79
C ASN A 109 1.19 -16.97 13.92
N PRO A 110 -0.07 -17.11 14.36
CA PRO A 110 -1.23 -16.64 13.60
C PRO A 110 -1.27 -15.12 13.35
N ASP A 111 -0.56 -14.34 14.17
CA ASP A 111 -0.48 -12.88 14.08
C ASP A 111 0.72 -12.40 13.25
N ILE A 112 1.37 -13.31 12.51
CA ILE A 112 2.53 -12.96 11.71
C ILE A 112 2.09 -12.09 10.52
N PHE A 113 2.83 -10.99 10.27
CA PHE A 113 2.56 -10.09 9.16
C PHE A 113 3.51 -10.38 8.00
N ILE A 114 2.97 -10.66 6.82
CA ILE A 114 3.72 -11.03 5.63
C ILE A 114 3.53 -10.00 4.53
N ALA A 115 4.62 -9.39 4.08
CA ALA A 115 4.69 -8.51 2.92
C ALA A 115 5.45 -9.19 1.78
N ILE A 116 4.92 -9.13 0.56
CA ILE A 116 5.62 -9.60 -0.64
C ILE A 116 5.84 -8.49 -1.64
N THR A 117 7.01 -8.52 -2.28
CA THR A 117 7.37 -7.58 -3.34
C THR A 117 7.46 -8.30 -4.68
N ASN A 118 7.82 -7.58 -5.71
CA ASN A 118 8.15 -8.03 -7.07
C ASN A 118 7.52 -9.35 -7.55
N GLY A 119 6.93 -9.34 -8.72
CA GLY A 119 6.35 -10.51 -9.36
C GLY A 119 5.05 -11.03 -8.75
N ALA A 120 4.62 -10.48 -7.62
CA ALA A 120 3.31 -10.73 -7.09
C ALA A 120 2.34 -9.70 -7.68
N TYR A 121 1.66 -10.04 -8.75
CA TYR A 121 0.62 -9.18 -9.32
C TYR A 121 -0.50 -8.95 -8.31
N LEU A 122 -1.26 -7.85 -8.47
CA LEU A 122 -2.38 -7.52 -7.61
C LEU A 122 -3.55 -8.51 -7.82
N SER A 123 -3.30 -9.77 -7.52
CA SER A 123 -4.30 -10.82 -7.48
C SER A 123 -4.85 -10.96 -6.06
N PRO A 124 -6.18 -10.85 -5.84
CA PRO A 124 -6.78 -11.05 -4.52
C PRO A 124 -6.48 -12.43 -3.92
N TRP A 125 -6.10 -13.40 -4.75
CA TRP A 125 -5.72 -14.73 -4.32
C TRP A 125 -4.53 -14.70 -3.33
N TRP A 126 -3.58 -13.77 -3.49
CA TRP A 126 -2.44 -13.63 -2.57
C TRP A 126 -2.88 -13.31 -1.13
N LEU A 127 -4.01 -12.62 -0.94
CA LEU A 127 -4.51 -12.23 0.36
C LEU A 127 -4.99 -13.40 1.24
N GLN A 128 -4.95 -14.62 0.71
CA GLN A 128 -5.13 -15.85 1.50
C GLN A 128 -3.85 -16.23 2.27
N TYR A 129 -2.70 -15.66 1.93
CA TYR A 129 -1.38 -16.08 2.42
C TYR A 129 -0.54 -14.92 2.94
N VAL A 130 -0.83 -13.69 2.52
CA VAL A 130 -0.05 -12.50 2.86
C VAL A 130 -0.96 -11.33 3.19
N ASP A 131 -0.45 -10.37 3.95
CA ASP A 131 -1.21 -9.20 4.39
C ASP A 131 -1.16 -8.07 3.38
N VAL A 132 0.01 -7.85 2.76
CA VAL A 132 0.20 -6.77 1.80
C VAL A 132 1.09 -7.18 0.63
N VAL A 133 0.81 -6.57 -0.50
CA VAL A 133 1.53 -6.76 -1.76
C VAL A 133 2.12 -5.43 -2.22
N TRP A 134 3.32 -5.45 -2.80
CA TRP A 134 3.93 -4.25 -3.37
C TRP A 134 3.04 -3.63 -4.46
N LEU A 135 2.93 -2.29 -4.42
CA LEU A 135 2.25 -1.53 -5.46
C LEU A 135 3.03 -1.66 -6.79
N ILE A 136 2.48 -2.47 -7.70
CA ILE A 136 3.12 -2.76 -8.98
C ILE A 136 3.28 -1.49 -9.83
N ASN A 137 4.29 -1.48 -10.70
CA ASN A 137 4.65 -0.35 -11.59
C ASN A 137 5.03 0.95 -10.87
N ALA A 138 5.30 0.89 -9.58
CA ALA A 138 5.43 2.09 -8.76
C ALA A 138 6.87 2.60 -8.57
N GLY A 139 7.90 1.83 -8.93
CA GLY A 139 9.29 2.14 -8.58
C GLY A 139 9.53 2.24 -7.07
N ASP A 140 10.76 2.12 -6.59
CA ASP A 140 11.05 2.11 -5.14
C ASP A 140 10.64 3.42 -4.46
N ALA A 141 11.07 4.54 -4.96
CA ALA A 141 10.71 5.85 -4.42
C ALA A 141 9.97 6.69 -5.44
N ALA A 142 9.01 7.47 -4.99
CA ALA A 142 8.35 8.45 -5.84
C ALA A 142 9.39 9.42 -6.44
N LYS A 143 9.20 9.78 -7.71
CA LYS A 143 10.07 10.68 -8.46
C LYS A 143 9.35 12.01 -8.67
N GLY A 144 10.10 13.11 -8.54
CA GLY A 144 9.59 14.45 -8.75
C GLY A 144 10.62 15.50 -8.36
N ASN A 145 10.48 16.70 -8.89
CA ASN A 145 11.35 17.82 -8.55
C ASN A 145 10.92 18.54 -7.26
N ASN A 146 9.72 18.24 -6.79
CA ASN A 146 9.11 18.77 -5.57
C ASN A 146 8.04 17.80 -5.07
N ARG A 147 7.42 18.10 -3.91
CA ARG A 147 6.39 17.27 -3.29
C ARG A 147 5.17 17.06 -4.17
N ASN A 148 4.73 18.09 -4.89
CA ASN A 148 3.63 17.98 -5.85
C ASN A 148 3.94 16.92 -6.92
N GLY A 149 5.13 16.99 -7.54
CA GLY A 149 5.55 16.01 -8.54
C GLY A 149 5.69 14.58 -7.99
N GLU A 150 6.18 14.43 -6.76
CA GLU A 150 6.27 13.12 -6.09
C GLU A 150 4.89 12.50 -5.82
N LEU A 151 3.94 13.30 -5.36
CA LEU A 151 2.56 12.85 -5.17
C LEU A 151 1.92 12.45 -6.49
N VAL A 152 2.01 13.30 -7.51
CA VAL A 152 1.49 13.00 -8.86
C VAL A 152 2.08 11.72 -9.41
N TYR A 153 3.40 11.51 -9.28
CA TYR A 153 4.05 10.29 -9.73
C TYR A 153 3.44 9.03 -9.10
N ARG A 154 3.28 9.03 -7.79
CA ARG A 154 2.75 7.88 -7.06
C ARG A 154 1.26 7.72 -7.25
N ASP A 155 0.50 8.80 -7.12
CA ASP A 155 -0.96 8.76 -7.21
C ASP A 155 -1.46 8.49 -8.62
N ASN A 156 -0.66 8.78 -9.66
CA ASN A 156 -0.95 8.34 -11.01
C ASN A 156 -0.94 6.80 -11.16
N VAL A 157 -0.07 6.10 -10.42
CA VAL A 157 -0.09 4.62 -10.40
C VAL A 157 -1.38 4.11 -9.74
N TYR A 158 -1.81 4.74 -8.62
CA TYR A 158 -3.10 4.43 -8.00
C TYR A 158 -4.27 4.71 -8.95
N HIS A 159 -4.25 5.86 -9.62
CA HIS A 159 -5.29 6.23 -10.60
C HIS A 159 -5.38 5.20 -11.73
N GLN A 160 -4.26 4.84 -12.33
CA GLN A 160 -4.22 3.83 -13.39
C GLN A 160 -4.85 2.52 -12.92
N ILE A 161 -4.42 1.99 -11.78
CA ILE A 161 -4.87 0.68 -11.29
C ILE A 161 -6.35 0.69 -10.89
N TRP A 162 -6.79 1.66 -10.08
CA TRP A 162 -8.14 1.62 -9.48
C TRP A 162 -9.19 2.40 -10.25
N LYS A 163 -8.81 3.39 -11.08
CA LYS A 163 -9.75 4.19 -11.86
C LYS A 163 -9.78 3.78 -13.32
N GLU A 164 -8.65 3.65 -13.98
CA GLU A 164 -8.59 3.33 -15.42
C GLU A 164 -8.79 1.81 -15.64
N GLU A 165 -8.02 0.97 -14.95
CA GLU A 165 -8.10 -0.49 -15.10
C GLU A 165 -9.22 -1.12 -14.25
N ASN A 166 -9.80 -0.35 -13.31
CA ASN A 166 -10.88 -0.80 -12.42
C ASN A 166 -10.54 -2.09 -11.65
N THR A 167 -9.31 -2.22 -11.22
CA THR A 167 -8.80 -3.37 -10.49
C THR A 167 -9.54 -3.53 -9.16
N LYS A 168 -9.92 -4.76 -8.83
CA LYS A 168 -10.68 -5.11 -7.62
C LYS A 168 -9.79 -5.62 -6.48
N PHE A 169 -8.64 -5.03 -6.32
CA PHE A 169 -7.74 -5.32 -5.20
C PHE A 169 -7.93 -4.27 -4.11
N PRO A 170 -7.98 -4.66 -2.81
CA PRO A 170 -8.15 -3.69 -1.73
C PRO A 170 -6.93 -2.78 -1.60
N MET A 171 -7.14 -1.46 -1.53
CA MET A 171 -6.05 -0.49 -1.40
C MET A 171 -5.27 -0.65 -0.10
N ASN A 172 -5.92 -1.07 0.98
CA ASN A 172 -5.24 -1.32 2.26
C ASN A 172 -4.32 -2.56 2.25
N SER A 173 -4.41 -3.37 1.22
CA SER A 173 -3.52 -4.53 1.08
C SER A 173 -2.36 -4.29 0.10
N VAL A 174 -2.09 -3.03 -0.25
CA VAL A 174 -0.85 -2.66 -0.95
C VAL A 174 0.06 -1.83 -0.06
N PHE A 175 1.34 -1.82 -0.39
CA PHE A 175 2.32 -0.94 0.23
C PHE A 175 3.30 -0.38 -0.80
N ASN A 176 3.96 0.70 -0.43
CA ASN A 176 5.02 1.36 -1.18
C ASN A 176 6.03 1.98 -0.20
N HIS A 177 7.19 2.43 -0.68
CA HIS A 177 8.22 3.06 0.16
C HIS A 177 7.89 4.55 0.42
N GLU A 178 6.77 4.80 1.08
CA GLU A 178 6.30 6.12 1.46
C GLU A 178 5.53 6.08 2.80
N PRO A 179 5.50 7.20 3.54
CA PRO A 179 6.05 8.51 3.21
C PRO A 179 7.58 8.54 3.26
N LYS A 180 8.18 9.40 2.44
CA LYS A 180 9.63 9.60 2.42
C LYS A 180 10.02 11.01 2.81
N LYS A 181 11.24 11.17 3.36
CA LYS A 181 11.90 12.47 3.52
C LYS A 181 13.35 12.35 3.08
N THR A 182 13.71 13.08 2.02
CA THR A 182 15.00 12.93 1.34
C THR A 182 15.79 14.23 1.17
N GLY A 183 15.12 15.40 1.31
CA GLY A 183 15.76 16.72 1.13
C GLY A 183 15.81 17.55 2.40
N PRO A 184 16.76 18.49 2.51
CA PRO A 184 16.80 19.47 3.60
C PRO A 184 15.90 20.68 3.37
N ASP A 185 15.40 20.92 2.16
CA ASP A 185 14.90 22.23 1.72
C ASP A 185 13.36 22.34 1.70
N GLU A 186 12.64 21.45 2.35
CA GLU A 186 11.19 21.56 2.47
C GLU A 186 10.79 22.20 3.79
N THR A 187 9.71 23.00 3.76
CA THR A 187 9.13 23.53 4.99
C THR A 187 8.39 22.43 5.77
N PRO A 188 8.26 22.57 7.10
CA PRO A 188 7.46 21.64 7.90
C PRO A 188 6.02 21.47 7.37
N GLU A 189 5.41 22.56 6.88
CA GLU A 189 4.06 22.53 6.31
C GLU A 189 4.00 21.65 5.04
N ALA A 190 4.98 21.78 4.15
CA ALA A 190 5.05 20.96 2.94
C ALA A 190 5.21 19.48 3.28
N PHE A 191 6.03 19.16 4.29
CA PHE A 191 6.16 17.78 4.78
C PHE A 191 4.87 17.28 5.42
N ARG A 192 4.20 18.09 6.24
CA ARG A 192 2.91 17.76 6.85
C ARG A 192 1.87 17.44 5.80
N ASP A 193 1.67 18.32 4.83
CA ASP A 193 0.63 18.18 3.81
C ASP A 193 0.90 16.94 2.94
N TYR A 194 2.16 16.72 2.55
CA TYR A 194 2.61 15.51 1.86
C TYR A 194 2.35 14.24 2.70
N LEU A 195 2.68 14.26 4.00
CA LEU A 195 2.47 13.13 4.91
C LEU A 195 1.00 12.74 4.98
N TYR A 196 0.12 13.70 5.24
CA TYR A 196 -1.32 13.42 5.36
C TYR A 196 -1.93 12.93 4.04
N MET A 197 -1.49 13.45 2.90
CA MET A 197 -1.92 12.92 1.61
C MET A 197 -1.49 11.46 1.42
N ASN A 198 -0.26 11.10 1.78
CA ASN A 198 0.22 9.72 1.77
C ASN A 198 -0.61 8.81 2.68
N LEU A 199 -0.82 9.22 3.93
CA LEU A 199 -1.57 8.43 4.90
C LEU A 199 -3.03 8.23 4.48
N SER A 200 -3.62 9.21 3.79
CA SER A 200 -5.00 9.14 3.30
C SER A 200 -5.23 8.09 2.19
N ARG A 201 -4.16 7.59 1.56
CA ARG A 201 -4.25 6.44 0.65
C ARG A 201 -4.76 5.17 1.35
N GLY A 202 -4.68 5.15 2.68
CA GLY A 202 -5.23 4.08 3.51
C GLY A 202 -4.55 2.74 3.32
N THR A 203 -3.24 2.75 3.06
CA THR A 203 -2.44 1.52 3.04
C THR A 203 -2.37 0.90 4.43
N GLY A 204 -2.61 -0.39 4.54
CA GLY A 204 -2.57 -1.11 5.82
C GLY A 204 -1.16 -1.30 6.38
N PHE A 205 -0.15 -0.99 5.58
CA PHE A 205 1.25 -1.00 5.96
C PHE A 205 1.91 0.32 5.54
N ILE A 206 2.38 1.08 6.53
CA ILE A 206 3.05 2.35 6.33
C ILE A 206 4.56 2.12 6.49
N GLU A 207 5.27 2.11 5.39
CA GLU A 207 6.72 1.96 5.39
C GLU A 207 7.38 3.35 5.39
N LEU A 208 7.92 3.75 6.54
CA LEU A 208 8.57 5.05 6.68
C LEU A 208 9.93 5.07 5.96
N TYR A 209 9.95 5.56 4.73
CA TYR A 209 11.16 5.66 3.91
C TYR A 209 11.89 6.99 4.21
N ILE A 210 12.24 7.17 5.47
CA ILE A 210 12.73 8.42 6.03
C ILE A 210 14.14 8.22 6.59
N LYS A 211 15.04 9.14 6.26
CA LYS A 211 16.32 9.25 6.92
C LYS A 211 16.15 10.11 8.18
N THR A 212 16.34 9.51 9.34
CA THR A 212 16.07 10.17 10.63
C THR A 212 16.89 11.45 10.84
N GLU A 213 18.11 11.50 10.30
CA GLU A 213 18.98 12.68 10.33
C GLU A 213 18.46 13.84 9.48
N LYS A 214 17.43 13.62 8.67
CA LYS A 214 16.77 14.65 7.85
C LYS A 214 15.55 15.27 8.50
N LEU A 215 15.13 14.74 9.65
CA LEU A 215 13.99 15.26 10.38
C LEU A 215 14.43 16.32 11.37
N SER A 216 13.82 17.51 11.28
CA SER A 216 13.86 18.52 12.34
C SER A 216 12.96 18.11 13.51
N TYR A 217 13.04 18.82 14.64
CA TYR A 217 12.14 18.59 15.78
C TYR A 217 10.67 18.76 15.39
N SER A 218 10.35 19.77 14.58
CA SER A 218 8.99 19.99 14.08
C SER A 218 8.53 18.87 13.15
N ASP A 219 9.42 18.28 12.36
CA ASP A 219 9.08 17.13 11.50
C ASP A 219 8.74 15.87 12.32
N TRP A 220 9.42 15.66 13.47
CA TRP A 220 9.10 14.59 14.38
C TRP A 220 7.71 14.75 14.99
N ASP A 221 7.32 15.97 15.38
CA ASP A 221 5.97 16.25 15.89
C ASP A 221 4.92 16.05 14.80
N ILE A 222 5.17 16.53 13.58
CA ILE A 222 4.30 16.33 12.41
C ILE A 222 4.14 14.84 12.11
N LEU A 223 5.22 14.07 12.11
CA LEU A 223 5.17 12.62 11.87
C LEU A 223 4.35 11.91 12.96
N ALA A 224 4.57 12.27 14.22
CA ALA A 224 3.83 11.70 15.35
C ALA A 224 2.32 12.01 15.25
N ASP A 225 1.95 13.23 14.91
CA ASP A 225 0.54 13.63 14.76
C ASP A 225 -0.11 12.97 13.54
N GLY A 226 0.60 12.89 12.42
CA GLY A 226 0.14 12.17 11.23
C GLY A 226 -0.11 10.68 11.52
N LEU A 227 0.81 10.01 12.22
CA LEU A 227 0.64 8.61 12.60
C LEU A 227 -0.51 8.39 13.60
N LYS A 228 -0.72 9.31 14.55
CA LYS A 228 -1.90 9.28 15.44
C LYS A 228 -3.21 9.43 14.64
N TRP A 229 -3.22 10.35 13.65
CA TRP A 229 -4.37 10.50 12.77
C TRP A 229 -4.62 9.21 11.96
N ALA A 230 -3.57 8.64 11.34
CA ALA A 230 -3.68 7.38 10.62
C ALA A 230 -4.22 6.25 11.52
N GLN A 231 -3.73 6.13 12.75
CA GLN A 231 -4.23 5.16 13.72
C GLN A 231 -5.71 5.37 14.06
N LYS A 232 -6.15 6.63 14.22
CA LYS A 232 -7.57 6.98 14.46
C LYS A 232 -8.46 6.53 13.31
N VAL A 233 -8.03 6.74 12.05
CA VAL A 233 -8.81 6.43 10.85
C VAL A 233 -8.53 5.03 10.28
N PHE A 234 -7.58 4.29 10.83
CA PHE A 234 -7.20 2.94 10.39
C PHE A 234 -8.40 1.98 10.20
N PRO A 235 -9.41 1.97 11.11
CA PRO A 235 -10.60 1.15 10.92
C PRO A 235 -11.41 1.45 9.65
N LEU A 236 -11.13 2.56 8.96
CA LEU A 236 -11.79 2.91 7.69
C LEU A 236 -11.04 2.38 6.47
N PHE A 237 -9.76 2.02 6.61
CA PHE A 237 -8.88 1.68 5.49
C PHE A 237 -9.34 0.46 4.68
N HIS A 238 -10.19 -0.39 5.23
CA HIS A 238 -10.80 -1.50 4.48
C HIS A 238 -11.75 -1.03 3.35
N ASN A 239 -12.15 0.24 3.33
CA ASN A 239 -13.09 0.79 2.35
C ASN A 239 -12.57 2.07 1.67
N VAL A 240 -11.28 2.19 1.48
CA VAL A 240 -10.69 3.35 0.81
C VAL A 240 -11.04 3.35 -0.67
N ARG A 241 -11.31 4.53 -1.19
CA ARG A 241 -11.57 4.79 -2.61
C ARG A 241 -10.83 6.01 -3.08
N MET A 242 -10.29 5.95 -4.28
CA MET A 242 -9.79 7.13 -4.96
C MET A 242 -10.94 7.84 -5.66
N HIS A 243 -11.03 9.16 -5.51
CA HIS A 243 -12.03 10.00 -6.16
C HIS A 243 -11.36 11.13 -6.95
N GLY A 244 -12.16 11.81 -7.77
CA GLY A 244 -11.68 12.91 -8.62
C GLY A 244 -11.16 12.44 -9.96
N GLY A 245 -10.34 13.30 -10.56
CA GLY A 245 -9.78 13.13 -11.88
C GLY A 245 -8.40 12.52 -11.91
N SER A 246 -7.71 12.70 -13.03
CA SER A 246 -6.38 12.14 -13.28
C SER A 246 -5.28 13.06 -12.71
N PRO A 247 -4.42 12.54 -11.80
CA PRO A 247 -3.28 13.30 -11.30
C PRO A 247 -2.35 13.77 -12.41
N ARG A 248 -2.13 12.94 -13.43
CA ARG A 248 -1.27 13.22 -14.57
C ARG A 248 -1.80 14.38 -15.43
N ASP A 249 -3.13 14.52 -15.51
CA ASP A 249 -3.78 15.56 -16.29
C ASP A 249 -4.02 16.84 -15.48
N ASN A 250 -3.39 16.93 -14.29
CA ASN A 250 -3.49 18.03 -13.36
C ASN A 250 -4.92 18.30 -12.86
N GLU A 251 -5.74 17.27 -12.76
CA GLU A 251 -7.09 17.36 -12.21
C GLU A 251 -7.08 17.12 -10.70
N VAL A 252 -8.01 17.74 -9.99
CA VAL A 252 -8.16 17.50 -8.54
C VAL A 252 -8.56 16.05 -8.28
N TYR A 253 -7.87 15.43 -7.37
CA TYR A 253 -8.12 14.05 -6.93
C TYR A 253 -7.92 13.90 -5.43
N GLY A 254 -8.23 12.73 -4.91
CA GLY A 254 -7.96 12.39 -3.52
C GLY A 254 -8.48 11.01 -3.13
N TYR A 255 -8.55 10.79 -1.83
CA TYR A 255 -8.96 9.52 -1.25
C TYR A 255 -10.08 9.73 -0.25
N SER A 256 -10.93 8.73 -0.12
CA SER A 256 -12.06 8.73 0.82
C SER A 256 -12.18 7.37 1.48
N ALA A 257 -12.59 7.37 2.75
CA ALA A 257 -12.99 6.16 3.44
C ALA A 257 -14.05 6.48 4.49
N TRP A 258 -15.00 5.55 4.66
CA TRP A 258 -16.16 5.76 5.51
C TRP A 258 -16.57 4.49 6.23
N ASN A 259 -17.10 4.68 7.44
CA ASN A 259 -18.00 3.74 8.11
C ASN A 259 -19.27 4.48 8.55
N LYS A 260 -20.10 3.88 9.41
CA LYS A 260 -21.35 4.50 9.86
C LYS A 260 -21.16 5.79 10.63
N THR A 261 -20.09 5.92 11.39
CA THR A 261 -19.92 6.99 12.38
C THR A 261 -18.90 8.04 11.98
N GLN A 262 -17.98 7.71 11.09
CA GLN A 262 -16.91 8.59 10.69
C GLN A 262 -16.43 8.32 9.25
N GLY A 263 -15.74 9.30 8.69
CA GLY A 263 -15.08 9.19 7.41
C GLY A 263 -14.02 10.26 7.24
N TYR A 264 -13.27 10.18 6.15
CA TYR A 264 -12.41 11.26 5.70
C TYR A 264 -12.45 11.43 4.19
N LEU A 265 -12.07 12.63 3.75
CA LEU A 265 -11.79 12.99 2.37
C LEU A 265 -10.47 13.73 2.31
N SER A 266 -9.55 13.28 1.47
CA SER A 266 -8.38 14.07 1.10
C SER A 266 -8.54 14.64 -0.29
N PHE A 267 -7.90 15.78 -0.56
CA PHE A 267 -7.90 16.47 -1.83
C PHE A 267 -6.50 16.96 -2.14
N HIS A 268 -6.09 16.83 -3.40
CA HIS A 268 -4.88 17.44 -3.92
C HIS A 268 -5.20 18.12 -5.25
N ASN A 269 -4.84 19.38 -5.37
CA ASN A 269 -4.85 20.12 -6.63
C ASN A 269 -3.42 20.11 -7.21
N PRO A 270 -3.10 19.22 -8.14
CA PRO A 270 -1.72 19.14 -8.67
C PRO A 270 -1.38 20.24 -9.66
N SER A 271 -2.36 21.04 -10.10
CA SER A 271 -2.17 22.05 -11.14
C SER A 271 -1.52 23.33 -10.61
N GLU A 272 -1.05 24.14 -11.54
CA GLU A 272 -0.55 25.50 -11.28
C GLU A 272 -1.68 26.57 -11.22
N LYS A 273 -2.93 26.14 -11.27
CA LYS A 273 -4.11 27.02 -11.23
C LYS A 273 -5.01 26.64 -10.08
N GLU A 274 -5.73 27.61 -9.56
CA GLU A 274 -6.84 27.38 -8.64
C GLU A 274 -7.91 26.53 -9.33
N GLN A 275 -8.44 25.54 -8.64
CA GLN A 275 -9.51 24.68 -9.12
C GLN A 275 -10.61 24.52 -8.08
N THR A 276 -11.86 24.58 -8.51
CA THR A 276 -13.00 24.21 -7.68
C THR A 276 -13.43 22.80 -7.98
N TYR A 277 -13.44 21.97 -6.94
CA TYR A 277 -13.88 20.57 -7.03
C TYR A 277 -15.21 20.39 -6.31
N ASN A 278 -16.15 19.78 -7.01
CA ASN A 278 -17.48 19.46 -6.50
C ASN A 278 -17.64 17.95 -6.40
N VAL A 279 -18.04 17.45 -5.24
CA VAL A 279 -18.25 16.02 -5.01
C VAL A 279 -19.50 15.78 -4.17
N MET A 280 -20.31 14.84 -4.58
CA MET A 280 -21.48 14.39 -3.82
C MET A 280 -21.04 13.40 -2.76
N LEU A 281 -21.49 13.58 -1.52
CA LEU A 281 -21.23 12.65 -0.42
C LEU A 281 -22.18 11.46 -0.52
N ASP A 282 -21.76 10.44 -1.27
CA ASP A 282 -22.57 9.28 -1.56
C ASP A 282 -21.77 7.95 -1.62
N ARG A 283 -22.39 6.94 -2.19
CA ARG A 283 -21.77 5.60 -2.33
C ARG A 283 -20.50 5.58 -3.18
N SER A 284 -20.30 6.55 -4.07
CA SER A 284 -19.09 6.63 -4.88
C SER A 284 -17.85 6.86 -4.03
N LEU A 285 -18.02 7.56 -2.90
CA LEU A 285 -16.99 7.82 -1.90
C LEU A 285 -16.91 6.74 -0.80
N GLY A 286 -17.78 5.74 -0.84
CA GLY A 286 -17.88 4.71 0.21
C GLY A 286 -18.88 5.04 1.33
N LEU A 287 -19.51 6.22 1.31
CA LEU A 287 -20.53 6.59 2.28
C LEU A 287 -21.84 5.87 1.96
N LEU A 288 -22.38 5.16 2.95
CA LEU A 288 -23.69 4.52 2.82
C LEU A 288 -24.83 5.45 3.25
N PRO A 289 -26.02 5.33 2.61
CA PRO A 289 -27.17 6.09 3.05
C PRO A 289 -27.63 5.61 4.42
N GLU A 290 -27.59 6.51 5.40
CA GLU A 290 -28.14 6.29 6.74
C GLU A 290 -29.09 7.43 7.05
N THR A 291 -30.28 7.09 7.51
CA THR A 291 -31.31 8.08 7.85
C THR A 291 -30.84 8.93 9.04
N ASP A 292 -31.01 10.23 8.92
CA ASP A 292 -30.75 11.23 9.97
C ASP A 292 -29.29 11.39 10.43
N MET A 293 -28.32 10.75 9.73
CA MET A 293 -26.91 10.95 10.05
C MET A 293 -26.43 12.31 9.58
N VAL A 294 -25.83 13.06 10.52
CA VAL A 294 -25.17 14.35 10.27
C VAL A 294 -23.69 14.21 10.63
N TYR A 295 -22.84 14.48 9.67
CA TYR A 295 -21.39 14.43 9.85
C TYR A 295 -20.82 15.83 10.01
N HIS A 296 -20.23 16.10 11.18
CA HIS A 296 -19.50 17.34 11.44
C HIS A 296 -18.11 17.30 10.84
N VAL A 297 -17.68 18.41 10.27
CA VAL A 297 -16.41 18.52 9.55
C VAL A 297 -15.34 19.16 10.42
N SER A 298 -14.18 18.55 10.42
CA SER A 298 -12.93 19.09 10.97
C SER A 298 -11.77 18.79 10.01
N SER A 299 -10.59 19.30 10.29
CA SER A 299 -9.41 18.97 9.51
C SER A 299 -8.21 18.73 10.42
N PRO A 300 -7.43 17.67 10.19
CA PRO A 300 -6.19 17.44 10.89
C PRO A 300 -5.08 18.43 10.46
N LEU A 301 -5.27 19.13 9.35
CA LEU A 301 -4.33 20.15 8.84
C LEU A 301 -4.60 21.56 9.39
N GLY A 302 -5.58 21.71 10.27
CA GLY A 302 -5.97 22.97 10.88
C GLY A 302 -7.36 23.44 10.48
N SER A 303 -7.68 24.71 10.70
CA SER A 303 -9.02 25.22 10.43
C SER A 303 -9.33 25.27 8.93
N VAL A 304 -10.44 24.71 8.53
CA VAL A 304 -10.98 24.84 7.17
C VAL A 304 -11.79 26.14 6.98
N GLY A 305 -12.05 26.86 8.06
CA GLY A 305 -12.78 28.13 8.05
C GLY A 305 -14.16 28.00 7.41
N SER A 306 -14.55 29.02 6.64
CA SER A 306 -15.82 29.08 5.90
C SER A 306 -15.73 28.41 4.51
N ARG A 307 -14.63 27.72 4.19
CA ARG A 307 -14.44 27.08 2.86
C ARG A 307 -15.39 25.91 2.62
N VAL A 308 -15.85 25.26 3.68
CA VAL A 308 -16.83 24.18 3.63
C VAL A 308 -17.89 24.39 4.70
N LYS A 309 -19.04 23.71 4.58
CA LYS A 309 -20.08 23.74 5.62
C LYS A 309 -19.56 23.05 6.89
N ALA A 310 -20.08 23.44 8.04
CA ALA A 310 -19.76 22.82 9.33
C ALA A 310 -20.25 21.36 9.42
N SER A 311 -21.25 20.98 8.63
CA SER A 311 -21.79 19.63 8.61
C SER A 311 -22.41 19.28 7.26
N TYR A 312 -22.49 17.97 7.00
CA TYR A 312 -23.05 17.37 5.78
C TYR A 312 -23.87 16.13 6.09
N ARG A 313 -24.72 15.76 5.13
CA ARG A 313 -25.50 14.52 5.13
C ARG A 313 -25.19 13.72 3.87
N TYR A 314 -25.60 12.47 3.85
CA TYR A 314 -25.61 11.68 2.61
C TYR A 314 -26.41 12.42 1.52
N GLY A 315 -25.85 12.52 0.32
CA GLY A 315 -26.44 13.22 -0.82
C GLY A 315 -26.10 14.71 -0.88
N ASP A 316 -25.46 15.30 0.12
CA ASP A 316 -25.03 16.70 0.06
C ASP A 316 -23.87 16.88 -0.92
N MET A 317 -23.87 18.02 -1.61
CA MET A 317 -22.75 18.46 -2.45
C MET A 317 -21.73 19.19 -1.59
N LEU A 318 -20.49 18.69 -1.59
CA LEU A 318 -19.32 19.39 -1.09
C LEU A 318 -18.63 20.10 -2.24
N SER A 319 -18.43 21.41 -2.08
CA SER A 319 -17.68 22.24 -3.03
C SER A 319 -16.47 22.82 -2.32
N LEU A 320 -15.27 22.63 -2.89
CA LEU A 320 -14.02 23.10 -2.31
C LEU A 320 -13.14 23.72 -3.39
N THR A 321 -12.73 24.96 -3.18
CA THR A 321 -11.75 25.63 -4.03
C THR A 321 -10.37 25.46 -3.45
N LEU A 322 -9.44 24.94 -4.24
CA LEU A 322 -8.08 24.58 -3.89
C LEU A 322 -7.09 25.43 -4.68
N LYS A 323 -6.14 26.02 -3.98
CA LYS A 323 -5.01 26.74 -4.60
C LYS A 323 -4.08 25.78 -5.36
N PRO A 324 -3.16 26.30 -6.20
CA PRO A 324 -2.13 25.50 -6.84
C PRO A 324 -1.32 24.68 -5.83
N GLY A 325 -1.19 23.38 -6.08
CA GLY A 325 -0.44 22.46 -5.21
C GLY A 325 -1.07 22.18 -3.84
N GLU A 326 -2.26 22.70 -3.56
CA GLU A 326 -2.88 22.61 -2.24
C GLU A 326 -3.36 21.19 -1.95
N ILE A 327 -3.07 20.74 -0.72
CA ILE A 327 -3.59 19.52 -0.12
C ILE A 327 -4.54 19.93 1.01
N THR A 328 -5.69 19.27 1.06
CA THR A 328 -6.66 19.42 2.15
C THR A 328 -7.15 18.05 2.58
N VAL A 329 -7.27 17.83 3.89
CA VAL A 329 -7.88 16.62 4.46
C VAL A 329 -9.02 17.04 5.37
N LEU A 330 -10.17 16.45 5.17
CA LEU A 330 -11.38 16.68 5.96
C LEU A 330 -11.76 15.40 6.70
N ASP A 331 -11.92 15.49 8.00
CA ASP A 331 -12.50 14.45 8.85
C ASP A 331 -14.00 14.71 9.00
N PHE A 332 -14.78 13.65 8.97
CA PHE A 332 -16.24 13.67 9.17
C PHE A 332 -16.60 12.78 10.35
N THR A 333 -17.31 13.31 11.32
CA THR A 333 -17.68 12.57 12.54
C THR A 333 -19.15 12.78 12.87
N ASN A 334 -19.88 11.70 13.09
CA ASN A 334 -21.23 11.78 13.63
C ASN A 334 -21.18 11.88 15.15
N LEU A 335 -21.57 13.04 15.71
CA LEU A 335 -21.51 13.29 17.14
C LEU A 335 -22.55 12.48 17.96
N ALA A 336 -23.62 11.98 17.35
CA ALA A 336 -24.61 11.17 18.05
C ALA A 336 -24.02 9.84 18.59
N SER A 337 -22.95 9.33 17.95
CA SER A 337 -22.24 8.14 18.40
C SER A 337 -21.24 8.37 19.54
N SER A 338 -20.76 9.62 19.72
CA SER A 338 -19.80 9.95 20.78
C SER A 338 -20.44 10.03 22.16
N PHE A 339 -21.75 10.28 22.25
CA PHE A 339 -22.48 10.29 23.53
C PHE A 339 -22.85 8.89 24.03
N SER A 340 -22.89 7.88 23.16
CA SER A 340 -23.18 6.50 23.58
C SER A 340 -21.99 5.77 24.21
N SER A 341 -20.77 6.20 23.93
CA SER A 341 -19.56 5.62 24.53
C SER A 341 -19.24 6.19 25.92
N LEU A 342 -19.70 7.38 26.24
CA LEU A 342 -19.55 7.99 27.58
C LEU A 342 -20.64 7.55 28.59
N GLY A 343 -21.72 6.93 28.10
CA GLY A 343 -22.81 6.47 28.93
C GLY A 343 -22.64 5.07 29.55
N ASN A 344 -21.68 4.29 29.12
CA ASN A 344 -21.50 2.91 29.59
C ASN A 344 -20.34 2.69 30.58
N GLU A 345 -19.58 3.73 30.92
CA GLU A 345 -18.52 3.60 31.94
C GLU A 345 -18.94 4.11 33.35
N GLY A 346 -20.19 4.45 33.55
CA GLY A 346 -20.67 5.16 34.75
C GLY A 346 -21.66 4.44 35.66
N ILE A 347 -21.97 3.13 35.51
CA ILE A 347 -22.83 2.42 36.46
C ILE A 347 -22.37 0.97 36.64
N SER A 348 -21.31 0.76 37.40
CA SER A 348 -21.12 -0.52 38.12
C SER A 348 -20.14 -0.35 39.29
N SER A 349 -20.53 0.37 40.30
CA SER A 349 -20.01 0.14 41.64
C SER A 349 -20.84 0.94 42.67
N ILE A 350 -22.03 0.49 42.97
CA ILE A 350 -22.67 0.69 44.28
C ILE A 350 -23.78 -0.40 44.35
N CYS A 351 -23.44 -1.50 44.97
CA CYS A 351 -24.29 -2.33 45.85
C CYS A 351 -23.61 -3.69 46.05
N ASP A 352 -23.26 -3.87 47.31
CA ASP A 352 -22.84 -5.03 48.10
C ASP A 352 -21.36 -5.26 48.27
#